data_7e3dc5562fb73e03ebb1f361b839b817
#
_entry.id   7e3dc5562fb73e03ebb1f361b839b817
#
_cell.length_a   1.000
_cell.length_b   1.000
_cell.length_c   1.000
_cell.angle_alpha   90.00
_cell.angle_beta   90.00
_cell.angle_gamma   90.00
#
_symmetry.space_group_name_H-M   'P 1'
#
loop_
_entity.id
_entity.type
_entity.pdbx_description
1 polymer ?
#
loop_
_entity_poly.entity_id
_entity_poly.type
_entity_poly.pdbx_seq_one_letter_code
_entity_poly.pdbx_strand_id
1 'polypeptide(L)'
;MIKILKILIKLFLTFILLLSVYVVYLYIQNPVVVSRLGAVIMGETPGIAEVVESNYAYPINKATVKTISAESIQSAMEYSQATGSHALLIYHKEALVLEHYFPGYSKQHITSTASMHKSVLALLIGIAIDQGFIKSVDQSASDFLSEWANDQRSKITIRQMLQQSSGIDYPEFSFHPLGEWNEMVVGDNVLKITLNQAAEKEPDTEFAYNGINPQNLGLLLQRATGKRYSSYLSENLWQYVAEEDSYVILDSEINKMPRMFCCLDAIAKDWLRIGILLLNKGKLGDKQIVSESWVDEIISPSPLNPNYGFLTWLGTTHQENRIYNNKSTATAFHSEPFFDNDVIYFDGFGGQRVYIIPSKDLVIVRTGSIKMNWDDAKLPNIISQGAL
;
A
#
# COMPACT_ATOMS: atom_id res chain seq x y z
N MET A 1 23.90 11.40 48.56
CA MET A 1 22.86 11.79 47.63
C MET A 1 23.36 12.81 46.58
N ILE A 2 23.86 13.99 46.96
CA ILE A 2 24.32 15.05 46.02
C ILE A 2 25.44 14.59 45.07
N LYS A 3 26.44 13.80 45.54
CA LYS A 3 27.54 13.28 44.68
C LYS A 3 27.02 12.32 43.60
N ILE A 4 26.07 11.45 43.94
CA ILE A 4 25.47 10.50 42.98
C ILE A 4 24.67 11.26 41.93
N LEU A 5 23.89 12.27 42.34
CA LEU A 5 23.12 13.10 41.41
C LEU A 5 24.06 13.84 40.42
N LYS A 6 25.18 14.40 40.89
CA LYS A 6 26.16 15.05 40.01
C LYS A 6 26.80 14.08 39.00
N ILE A 7 27.03 12.82 39.39
CA ILE A 7 27.54 11.79 38.48
C ILE A 7 26.49 11.45 37.43
N LEU A 8 25.23 11.24 37.84
CA LEU A 8 24.13 10.96 36.90
C LEU A 8 23.91 12.10 35.89
N ILE A 9 23.96 13.36 36.35
CA ILE A 9 23.88 14.52 35.45
C ILE A 9 25.04 14.54 34.47
N LYS A 10 26.27 14.29 34.91
CA LYS A 10 27.43 14.25 34.00
C LYS A 10 27.28 13.13 32.96
N LEU A 11 26.88 11.93 33.37
CA LEU A 11 26.64 10.81 32.47
C LEU A 11 25.55 11.14 31.44
N PHE A 12 24.47 11.75 31.88
CA PHE A 12 23.38 12.19 31.00
C PHE A 12 23.85 13.25 30.00
N LEU A 13 24.59 14.27 30.45
CA LEU A 13 25.15 15.30 29.54
C LEU A 13 26.16 14.71 28.55
N THR A 14 26.99 13.76 29.01
CA THR A 14 27.93 13.06 28.11
C THR A 14 27.18 12.23 27.08
N PHE A 15 26.11 11.53 27.48
CA PHE A 15 25.24 10.77 26.56
C PHE A 15 24.61 11.70 25.50
N ILE A 16 24.03 12.85 25.91
CA ILE A 16 23.47 13.82 24.99
C ILE A 16 24.54 14.35 24.01
N LEU A 17 25.74 14.64 24.49
CA LEU A 17 26.82 15.10 23.63
C LEU A 17 27.20 14.04 22.59
N LEU A 18 27.40 12.79 23.01
CA LEU A 18 27.71 11.68 22.10
C LEU A 18 26.60 11.45 21.08
N LEU A 19 25.34 11.50 21.53
CA LEU A 19 24.18 11.38 20.63
C LEU A 19 24.15 12.53 19.60
N SER A 20 24.40 13.78 20.05
CA SER A 20 24.46 14.92 19.15
C SER A 20 25.57 14.80 18.11
N VAL A 21 26.77 14.36 18.53
CA VAL A 21 27.90 14.11 17.62
C VAL A 21 27.52 13.00 16.61
N TYR A 22 26.87 11.93 17.06
CA TYR A 22 26.42 10.86 16.20
C TYR A 22 25.37 11.34 15.17
N VAL A 23 24.38 12.12 15.59
CA VAL A 23 23.36 12.69 14.67
C VAL A 23 24.02 13.61 13.65
N VAL A 24 24.98 14.47 14.06
CA VAL A 24 25.74 15.33 13.13
C VAL A 24 26.53 14.47 12.14
N TYR A 25 27.18 13.41 12.60
CA TYR A 25 27.88 12.47 11.73
C TYR A 25 26.94 11.84 10.70
N LEU A 26 25.78 11.32 11.10
CA LEU A 26 24.77 10.77 10.20
C LEU A 26 24.30 11.83 9.18
N TYR A 27 24.04 13.05 9.65
CA TYR A 27 23.62 14.15 8.78
C TYR A 27 24.67 14.50 7.73
N ILE A 28 25.97 14.49 8.09
CA ILE A 28 27.06 14.70 7.12
C ILE A 28 27.12 13.57 6.07
N GLN A 29 26.81 12.33 6.46
CA GLN A 29 26.81 11.18 5.54
C GLN A 29 25.64 11.23 4.56
N ASN A 30 24.43 11.53 5.01
CA ASN A 30 23.23 11.65 4.18
C ASN A 30 22.22 12.65 4.78
N PRO A 31 22.35 13.94 4.45
CA PRO A 31 21.49 14.98 5.00
C PRO A 31 20.02 14.81 4.63
N VAL A 32 19.73 14.26 3.45
CA VAL A 32 18.36 14.06 2.98
C VAL A 32 17.64 13.02 3.83
N VAL A 33 18.23 11.83 3.97
CA VAL A 33 17.62 10.75 4.76
C VAL A 33 17.43 11.19 6.22
N VAL A 34 18.44 11.79 6.83
CA VAL A 34 18.36 12.20 8.25
C VAL A 34 17.32 13.29 8.48
N SER A 35 17.26 14.30 7.60
CA SER A 35 16.24 15.35 7.70
C SER A 35 14.83 14.81 7.53
N ARG A 36 14.62 13.92 6.55
CA ARG A 36 13.30 13.33 6.28
C ARG A 36 12.85 12.33 7.35
N LEU A 37 13.77 11.55 7.94
CA LEU A 37 13.46 10.75 9.12
C LEU A 37 13.06 11.62 10.31
N GLY A 38 13.74 12.77 10.50
CA GLY A 38 13.33 13.76 11.48
C GLY A 38 11.89 14.26 11.24
N ALA A 39 11.54 14.58 10.00
CA ALA A 39 10.19 15.01 9.63
C ALA A 39 9.15 13.91 9.94
N VAL A 40 9.45 12.63 9.60
CA VAL A 40 8.56 11.49 9.93
C VAL A 40 8.34 11.36 11.44
N ILE A 41 9.40 11.52 12.25
CA ILE A 41 9.30 11.49 13.72
C ILE A 41 8.41 12.65 14.23
N MET A 42 8.43 13.80 13.55
CA MET A 42 7.59 14.96 13.86
C MET A 42 6.15 14.82 13.33
N GLY A 43 5.83 13.72 12.64
CA GLY A 43 4.50 13.46 12.07
C GLY A 43 4.26 14.10 10.70
N GLU A 44 5.31 14.56 10.04
CA GLU A 44 5.24 15.14 8.70
C GLU A 44 5.43 14.05 7.63
N THR A 45 4.79 14.22 6.47
CA THR A 45 5.05 13.37 5.30
C THR A 45 6.24 13.96 4.53
N PRO A 46 7.41 13.30 4.52
CA PRO A 46 8.56 13.84 3.85
C PRO A 46 8.46 13.61 2.35
N GLY A 47 8.82 14.61 1.57
CA GLY A 47 8.90 14.51 0.12
C GLY A 47 8.07 15.57 -0.60
N ILE A 48 8.12 15.50 -1.92
CA ILE A 48 7.33 16.33 -2.82
C ILE A 48 6.22 15.46 -3.35
N ALA A 49 5.03 16.01 -3.47
CA ALA A 49 3.90 15.31 -4.04
C ALA A 49 3.70 15.72 -5.50
N GLU A 50 3.43 14.75 -6.35
CA GLU A 50 2.92 14.95 -7.70
C GLU A 50 1.41 14.68 -7.71
N VAL A 51 0.66 15.60 -8.33
CA VAL A 51 -0.80 15.49 -8.38
C VAL A 51 -1.20 14.41 -9.38
N VAL A 52 -2.17 13.60 -8.99
CA VAL A 52 -2.94 12.71 -9.86
C VAL A 52 -4.34 13.32 -9.97
N GLU A 53 -4.60 13.96 -11.11
CA GLU A 53 -5.82 14.72 -11.32
C GLU A 53 -7.05 13.80 -11.39
N SER A 54 -8.13 14.25 -10.75
CA SER A 54 -9.46 13.69 -10.90
C SER A 54 -10.34 14.62 -11.74
N ASN A 55 -11.29 14.07 -12.49
CA ASN A 55 -12.22 14.86 -13.29
C ASN A 55 -13.68 14.51 -13.02
N TYR A 56 -13.94 13.35 -12.45
CA TYR A 56 -15.30 12.85 -12.28
C TYR A 56 -15.40 11.87 -11.12
N ALA A 57 -16.29 12.16 -10.19
CA ALA A 57 -16.61 11.24 -9.11
C ALA A 57 -17.64 10.20 -9.57
N TYR A 58 -17.30 8.91 -9.51
CA TYR A 58 -18.32 7.88 -9.61
C TYR A 58 -19.35 8.07 -8.48
N PRO A 59 -20.64 8.27 -8.79
CA PRO A 59 -21.65 8.51 -7.78
C PRO A 59 -21.93 7.24 -6.97
N ILE A 60 -21.98 7.38 -5.64
CA ILE A 60 -22.36 6.30 -4.73
C ILE A 60 -23.66 6.69 -4.04
N ASN A 61 -24.71 5.92 -4.26
CA ASN A 61 -26.01 6.16 -3.64
C ASN A 61 -25.94 5.82 -2.14
N LYS A 62 -26.64 6.62 -1.33
CA LYS A 62 -26.83 6.29 0.08
C LYS A 62 -27.88 5.20 0.25
N ALA A 63 -27.64 4.30 1.20
CA ALA A 63 -28.61 3.26 1.53
C ALA A 63 -29.92 3.88 2.07
N THR A 64 -31.03 3.42 1.52
CA THR A 64 -32.39 3.81 1.97
C THR A 64 -32.99 2.77 2.91
N VAL A 65 -32.42 1.57 2.94
CA VAL A 65 -32.83 0.45 3.79
C VAL A 65 -31.65 -0.05 4.61
N LYS A 66 -31.93 -0.64 5.77
CA LYS A 66 -30.89 -1.25 6.61
C LYS A 66 -30.52 -2.60 6.02
N THR A 67 -29.29 -2.73 5.56
CA THR A 67 -28.73 -3.97 5.02
C THR A 67 -27.65 -4.58 5.91
N ILE A 68 -27.26 -3.86 6.98
CA ILE A 68 -26.37 -4.34 8.05
C ILE A 68 -27.05 -4.03 9.38
N SER A 69 -26.90 -4.91 10.36
CA SER A 69 -27.52 -4.75 11.67
C SER A 69 -26.98 -3.50 12.40
N ALA A 70 -27.83 -2.84 13.17
CA ALA A 70 -27.42 -1.65 13.94
C ALA A 70 -26.35 -2.00 14.99
N GLU A 71 -26.38 -3.20 15.54
CA GLU A 71 -25.41 -3.70 16.51
C GLU A 71 -24.00 -3.83 15.86
N SER A 72 -23.91 -4.43 14.67
CA SER A 72 -22.64 -4.55 13.94
C SER A 72 -22.08 -3.18 13.54
N ILE A 73 -22.91 -2.25 13.09
CA ILE A 73 -22.47 -0.89 12.79
C ILE A 73 -21.92 -0.21 14.05
N GLN A 74 -22.63 -0.32 15.17
CA GLN A 74 -22.18 0.26 16.46
C GLN A 74 -20.84 -0.35 16.90
N SER A 75 -20.73 -1.67 16.89
CA SER A 75 -19.50 -2.38 17.26
C SER A 75 -18.32 -2.03 16.35
N ALA A 76 -18.57 -1.90 15.04
CA ALA A 76 -17.54 -1.48 14.08
C ALA A 76 -17.07 -0.03 14.33
N MET A 77 -17.98 0.88 14.65
CA MET A 77 -17.65 2.26 15.02
C MET A 77 -16.83 2.33 16.32
N GLU A 78 -17.22 1.59 17.34
CA GLU A 78 -16.51 1.53 18.61
C GLU A 78 -15.09 0.96 18.44
N TYR A 79 -14.95 -0.15 17.70
CA TYR A 79 -13.65 -0.73 17.36
C TYR A 79 -12.79 0.26 16.58
N SER A 80 -13.35 0.92 15.56
CA SER A 80 -12.63 1.89 14.73
C SER A 80 -12.20 3.11 15.53
N GLN A 81 -13.03 3.62 16.45
CA GLN A 81 -12.68 4.72 17.35
C GLN A 81 -11.55 4.31 18.31
N ALA A 82 -11.66 3.15 18.94
CA ALA A 82 -10.66 2.63 19.88
C ALA A 82 -9.30 2.38 19.22
N THR A 83 -9.27 2.15 17.90
CA THR A 83 -8.07 1.92 17.10
C THR A 83 -7.58 3.16 16.34
N GLY A 84 -8.10 4.36 16.66
CA GLY A 84 -7.62 5.63 16.12
C GLY A 84 -7.93 5.82 14.63
N SER A 85 -9.10 5.38 14.18
CA SER A 85 -9.51 5.58 12.79
C SER A 85 -9.80 7.05 12.50
N HIS A 86 -9.49 7.49 11.29
CA HIS A 86 -9.87 8.79 10.73
C HIS A 86 -11.22 8.70 10.02
N ALA A 87 -11.43 7.62 9.28
CA ALA A 87 -12.68 7.32 8.60
C ALA A 87 -13.01 5.83 8.65
N LEU A 88 -14.32 5.54 8.66
CA LEU A 88 -14.91 4.23 8.42
C LEU A 88 -16.04 4.40 7.41
N LEU A 89 -15.89 3.75 6.24
CA LEU A 89 -16.91 3.74 5.20
C LEU A 89 -17.32 2.29 4.93
N ILE A 90 -18.62 2.06 4.76
CA ILE A 90 -19.20 0.75 4.47
C ILE A 90 -20.16 0.88 3.30
N TYR A 91 -19.86 0.14 2.23
CA TYR A 91 -20.72 -0.02 1.06
C TYR A 91 -21.22 -1.46 1.02
N HIS A 92 -22.52 -1.65 0.87
CA HIS A 92 -23.16 -2.96 0.85
C HIS A 92 -24.40 -2.94 -0.03
N LYS A 93 -24.54 -3.95 -0.92
CA LYS A 93 -25.68 -4.08 -1.82
C LYS A 93 -25.94 -2.78 -2.60
N GLU A 94 -24.93 -2.37 -3.36
CA GLU A 94 -24.94 -1.20 -4.25
C GLU A 94 -25.17 0.16 -3.57
N ALA A 95 -25.05 0.25 -2.23
CA ALA A 95 -25.29 1.49 -1.51
C ALA A 95 -24.32 1.75 -0.36
N LEU A 96 -24.07 3.03 -0.09
CA LEU A 96 -23.27 3.51 1.04
C LEU A 96 -24.12 3.42 2.32
N VAL A 97 -23.82 2.43 3.16
CA VAL A 97 -24.51 2.15 4.43
C VAL A 97 -23.99 3.05 5.55
N LEU A 98 -22.67 3.27 5.57
CA LEU A 98 -22.02 4.14 6.55
C LEU A 98 -20.94 4.99 5.86
N GLU A 99 -20.99 6.29 6.15
CA GLU A 99 -19.91 7.25 5.85
C GLU A 99 -19.65 8.03 7.13
N HIS A 100 -18.61 7.64 7.87
CA HIS A 100 -18.31 8.24 9.16
C HIS A 100 -16.86 8.72 9.22
N TYR A 101 -16.66 9.95 9.66
CA TYR A 101 -15.38 10.59 9.92
C TYR A 101 -15.28 10.88 11.40
N PHE A 102 -14.23 10.39 12.05
CA PHE A 102 -14.04 10.54 13.49
C PHE A 102 -13.65 11.96 13.87
N PRO A 103 -13.79 12.36 15.15
CA PRO A 103 -13.48 13.72 15.59
C PRO A 103 -12.08 14.20 15.17
N GLY A 104 -12.01 15.37 14.56
CA GLY A 104 -10.77 15.94 13.99
C GLY A 104 -10.54 15.64 12.52
N TYR A 105 -11.37 14.81 11.89
CA TYR A 105 -11.25 14.42 10.48
C TYR A 105 -12.49 14.77 9.69
N SER A 106 -12.35 14.90 8.38
CA SER A 106 -13.44 15.24 7.45
C SER A 106 -13.39 14.38 6.21
N LYS A 107 -14.39 14.51 5.35
CA LYS A 107 -14.43 13.80 4.06
C LYS A 107 -13.29 14.18 3.12
N GLN A 108 -12.72 15.36 3.27
CA GLN A 108 -11.56 15.85 2.50
C GLN A 108 -10.23 15.47 3.14
N HIS A 109 -10.23 14.77 4.28
CA HIS A 109 -8.99 14.39 4.92
C HIS A 109 -8.22 13.38 4.07
N ILE A 110 -7.06 13.79 3.59
CA ILE A 110 -6.14 12.95 2.83
C ILE A 110 -5.30 12.14 3.83
N THR A 111 -5.27 10.84 3.64
CA THR A 111 -4.48 9.92 4.48
C THR A 111 -3.39 9.29 3.63
N SER A 112 -2.18 9.23 4.18
CA SER A 112 -1.13 8.38 3.63
C SER A 112 -1.49 6.91 3.85
N THR A 113 -1.76 6.21 2.75
CA THR A 113 -2.29 4.85 2.79
C THR A 113 -1.24 3.78 2.55
N ALA A 114 0.03 4.20 2.49
CA ALA A 114 1.18 3.31 2.38
C ALA A 114 1.01 2.27 1.25
N SER A 115 1.16 0.99 1.58
CA SER A 115 1.19 -0.11 0.60
C SER A 115 -0.13 -0.43 -0.09
N MET A 116 -1.25 0.22 0.26
CA MET A 116 -2.49 0.10 -0.52
C MET A 116 -2.29 0.50 -1.99
N HIS A 117 -1.33 1.38 -2.26
CA HIS A 117 -0.94 1.79 -3.61
C HIS A 117 -0.55 0.61 -4.53
N LYS A 118 0.01 -0.47 -3.98
CA LYS A 118 0.40 -1.65 -4.76
C LYS A 118 -0.76 -2.26 -5.53
N SER A 119 -1.94 -2.32 -4.93
CA SER A 119 -3.13 -2.85 -5.60
C SER A 119 -3.62 -1.94 -6.73
N VAL A 120 -3.43 -0.62 -6.60
CA VAL A 120 -3.68 0.33 -7.70
C VAL A 120 -2.69 0.10 -8.85
N LEU A 121 -1.41 -0.14 -8.53
CA LEU A 121 -0.40 -0.47 -9.55
C LEU A 121 -0.77 -1.77 -10.30
N ALA A 122 -1.30 -2.79 -9.62
CA ALA A 122 -1.78 -4.00 -10.28
C ALA A 122 -2.89 -3.70 -11.29
N LEU A 123 -3.85 -2.83 -10.95
CA LEU A 123 -4.89 -2.39 -11.89
C LEU A 123 -4.28 -1.71 -13.13
N LEU A 124 -3.29 -0.83 -12.95
CA LEU A 124 -2.63 -0.12 -14.05
C LEU A 124 -1.84 -1.05 -14.97
N ILE A 125 -1.21 -2.09 -14.45
CA ILE A 125 -0.52 -3.10 -15.28
C ILE A 125 -1.53 -3.80 -16.18
N GLY A 126 -2.71 -4.17 -15.66
CA GLY A 126 -3.77 -4.78 -16.48
C GLY A 126 -4.29 -3.84 -17.57
N ILE A 127 -4.52 -2.59 -17.23
CA ILE A 127 -4.91 -1.58 -18.23
C ILE A 127 -3.84 -1.45 -19.32
N ALA A 128 -2.55 -1.49 -18.96
CA ALA A 128 -1.47 -1.42 -19.94
C ALA A 128 -1.39 -2.66 -20.83
N ILE A 129 -1.78 -3.83 -20.33
CA ILE A 129 -1.93 -5.06 -21.13
C ILE A 129 -3.12 -4.93 -22.07
N ASP A 130 -4.28 -4.51 -21.58
CA ASP A 130 -5.50 -4.31 -22.38
C ASP A 130 -5.26 -3.28 -23.51
N GLN A 131 -4.42 -2.29 -23.28
CA GLN A 131 -4.01 -1.27 -24.27
C GLN A 131 -2.88 -1.72 -25.21
N GLY A 132 -2.28 -2.89 -24.97
CA GLY A 132 -1.21 -3.44 -25.79
C GLY A 132 0.19 -2.85 -25.56
N PHE A 133 0.39 -2.04 -24.50
CA PHE A 133 1.71 -1.55 -24.11
C PHE A 133 2.59 -2.66 -23.51
N ILE A 134 1.95 -3.62 -22.86
CA ILE A 134 2.57 -4.83 -22.34
C ILE A 134 1.88 -6.03 -23.02
N LYS A 135 2.64 -7.01 -23.50
CA LYS A 135 2.07 -8.14 -24.25
C LYS A 135 1.34 -9.13 -23.37
N SER A 136 1.91 -9.45 -22.21
CA SER A 136 1.34 -10.35 -21.21
C SER A 136 2.13 -10.25 -19.89
N VAL A 137 1.61 -10.83 -18.81
CA VAL A 137 2.32 -10.95 -17.55
C VAL A 137 3.56 -11.84 -17.61
N ASP A 138 3.62 -12.73 -18.59
CA ASP A 138 4.74 -13.68 -18.76
C ASP A 138 5.88 -13.05 -19.59
N GLN A 139 5.72 -11.79 -20.03
CA GLN A 139 6.78 -11.01 -20.67
C GLN A 139 7.89 -10.73 -19.64
N SER A 140 9.16 -10.83 -20.11
CA SER A 140 10.31 -10.48 -19.28
C SER A 140 10.27 -9.00 -18.87
N ALA A 141 10.52 -8.73 -17.59
CA ALA A 141 10.67 -7.37 -17.12
C ALA A 141 11.87 -6.65 -17.79
N SER A 142 12.89 -7.39 -18.23
CA SER A 142 14.07 -6.85 -18.89
C SER A 142 13.77 -6.24 -20.27
N ASP A 143 12.63 -6.56 -20.89
CA ASP A 143 12.20 -5.90 -22.13
C ASP A 143 11.98 -4.39 -21.91
N PHE A 144 11.72 -3.98 -20.68
CA PHE A 144 11.50 -2.59 -20.28
C PHE A 144 12.59 -2.07 -19.32
N LEU A 145 13.17 -2.98 -18.53
CA LEU A 145 14.24 -2.70 -17.57
C LEU A 145 15.58 -3.17 -18.16
N SER A 146 16.10 -2.41 -19.12
CA SER A 146 17.32 -2.77 -19.89
C SER A 146 18.54 -3.01 -19.01
N GLU A 147 18.56 -2.47 -17.78
CA GLU A 147 19.59 -2.71 -16.78
C GLU A 147 19.65 -4.19 -16.33
N TRP A 148 18.57 -4.95 -16.53
CA TRP A 148 18.44 -6.36 -16.18
C TRP A 148 18.72 -7.33 -17.33
N ALA A 149 18.92 -6.81 -18.56
CA ALA A 149 18.97 -7.63 -19.77
C ALA A 149 20.17 -8.58 -19.83
N ASN A 150 21.28 -8.26 -19.14
CA ASN A 150 22.55 -8.98 -19.28
C ASN A 150 22.95 -9.81 -18.07
N ASP A 151 22.03 -10.04 -17.11
CA ASP A 151 22.26 -10.86 -15.91
C ASP A 151 21.06 -11.77 -15.60
N GLN A 152 21.08 -12.44 -14.45
CA GLN A 152 20.03 -13.40 -14.09
C GLN A 152 18.63 -12.77 -13.96
N ARG A 153 18.53 -11.45 -13.75
CA ARG A 153 17.27 -10.72 -13.66
C ARG A 153 16.50 -10.70 -14.98
N SER A 154 17.17 -11.00 -16.11
CA SER A 154 16.52 -11.15 -17.43
C SER A 154 15.48 -12.28 -17.48
N LYS A 155 15.55 -13.23 -16.55
CA LYS A 155 14.57 -14.31 -16.41
C LYS A 155 13.29 -13.89 -15.68
N ILE A 156 13.31 -12.75 -14.97
CA ILE A 156 12.19 -12.30 -14.15
C ILE A 156 11.06 -11.80 -15.05
N THR A 157 9.87 -12.36 -14.87
CA THR A 157 8.66 -11.94 -15.58
C THR A 157 7.86 -10.92 -14.77
N ILE A 158 6.97 -10.19 -15.44
CA ILE A 158 6.01 -9.28 -14.80
C ILE A 158 5.13 -10.04 -13.80
N ARG A 159 4.71 -11.29 -14.12
CA ARG A 159 3.95 -12.16 -13.22
C ARG A 159 4.65 -12.37 -11.88
N GLN A 160 5.91 -12.73 -11.92
CA GLN A 160 6.71 -13.00 -10.72
C GLN A 160 6.89 -11.75 -9.85
N MET A 161 7.01 -10.59 -10.46
CA MET A 161 7.03 -9.31 -9.72
C MET A 161 5.67 -9.00 -9.09
N LEU A 162 4.56 -9.22 -9.80
CA LEU A 162 3.20 -9.03 -9.30
C LEU A 162 2.88 -10.01 -8.14
N GLN A 163 3.37 -11.24 -8.22
CA GLN A 163 3.18 -12.28 -7.20
C GLN A 163 4.21 -12.22 -6.06
N GLN A 164 5.17 -11.29 -6.11
CA GLN A 164 6.26 -11.18 -5.13
C GLN A 164 7.13 -12.46 -5.04
N SER A 165 7.36 -13.10 -6.18
CA SER A 165 8.14 -14.34 -6.31
C SER A 165 9.34 -14.19 -7.26
N SER A 166 9.81 -12.97 -7.51
CA SER A 166 10.87 -12.66 -8.48
C SER A 166 12.26 -13.18 -8.09
N GLY A 167 12.49 -13.54 -6.83
CA GLY A 167 13.81 -13.93 -6.33
C GLY A 167 14.81 -12.78 -6.21
N ILE A 168 14.39 -11.54 -6.47
CA ILE A 168 15.25 -10.35 -6.32
C ILE A 168 15.50 -10.04 -4.84
N ASP A 169 16.70 -9.63 -4.51
CA ASP A 169 17.06 -9.20 -3.16
C ASP A 169 16.32 -7.91 -2.75
N TYR A 170 16.18 -7.67 -1.48
CA TYR A 170 15.50 -6.51 -0.93
C TYR A 170 16.09 -6.10 0.41
N PRO A 171 16.17 -4.78 0.71
CA PRO A 171 16.71 -4.31 1.97
C PRO A 171 15.83 -4.74 3.15
N GLU A 172 16.48 -5.19 4.20
CA GLU A 172 15.83 -5.45 5.49
C GLU A 172 15.43 -4.15 6.17
N PHE A 173 14.33 -4.20 6.93
CA PHE A 173 14.01 -3.12 7.85
C PHE A 173 15.17 -2.89 8.81
N SER A 174 15.62 -1.66 8.92
CA SER A 174 16.75 -1.30 9.78
C SER A 174 16.45 -0.08 10.62
N PHE A 175 16.77 -0.17 11.92
CA PHE A 175 16.79 1.00 12.80
C PHE A 175 17.99 1.92 12.56
N HIS A 176 18.99 1.47 11.78
CA HIS A 176 20.11 2.32 11.40
C HIS A 176 19.61 3.38 10.39
N PRO A 177 19.71 4.69 10.69
CA PRO A 177 19.12 5.73 9.84
C PRO A 177 19.58 5.69 8.38
N LEU A 178 20.84 5.29 8.13
CA LEU A 178 21.42 5.19 6.79
C LEU A 178 21.36 3.76 6.22
N GLY A 179 20.48 2.90 6.72
CA GLY A 179 20.22 1.59 6.11
C GLY A 179 19.50 1.73 4.77
N GLU A 180 19.76 0.80 3.84
CA GLU A 180 19.14 0.82 2.49
C GLU A 180 17.63 0.89 2.52
N TRP A 181 16.97 0.27 3.52
CA TRP A 181 15.52 0.35 3.68
C TRP A 181 15.06 1.81 3.89
N ASN A 182 15.75 2.55 4.78
CA ASN A 182 15.44 3.96 5.02
C ASN A 182 15.76 4.81 3.77
N GLU A 183 16.86 4.52 3.07
CA GLU A 183 17.21 5.21 1.83
C GLU A 183 16.15 4.95 0.73
N MET A 184 15.61 3.74 0.62
CA MET A 184 14.51 3.44 -0.29
C MET A 184 13.24 4.21 0.08
N VAL A 185 12.89 4.29 1.38
CA VAL A 185 11.62 4.87 1.84
C VAL A 185 11.66 6.40 1.85
N VAL A 186 12.75 7.00 2.30
CA VAL A 186 12.84 8.47 2.47
C VAL A 186 14.03 9.13 1.75
N GLY A 187 14.89 8.37 1.06
CA GLY A 187 16.02 8.91 0.30
C GLY A 187 15.57 9.73 -0.92
N ASP A 188 16.52 10.29 -1.63
CA ASP A 188 16.30 11.16 -2.79
C ASP A 188 16.49 10.48 -4.15
N ASN A 189 16.86 9.19 -4.16
CA ASN A 189 17.05 8.40 -5.37
C ASN A 189 16.61 6.94 -5.14
N VAL A 190 15.32 6.71 -5.24
CA VAL A 190 14.73 5.37 -5.01
C VAL A 190 15.25 4.33 -5.99
N LEU A 191 15.53 4.70 -7.24
CA LEU A 191 16.02 3.78 -8.27
C LEU A 191 17.45 3.32 -8.01
N LYS A 192 18.28 4.12 -7.33
CA LYS A 192 19.63 3.69 -6.90
C LYS A 192 19.58 2.41 -6.06
N ILE A 193 18.52 2.27 -5.22
CA ILE A 193 18.33 1.06 -4.42
C ILE A 193 17.62 -0.02 -5.24
N THR A 194 16.50 0.31 -5.88
CA THR A 194 15.57 -0.71 -6.39
C THR A 194 16.02 -1.35 -7.71
N LEU A 195 16.71 -0.62 -8.59
CA LEU A 195 17.23 -1.17 -9.85
C LEU A 195 18.51 -1.99 -9.67
N ASN A 196 19.27 -1.77 -8.59
CA ASN A 196 20.57 -2.39 -8.38
C ASN A 196 20.53 -3.64 -7.51
N GLN A 197 19.35 -4.02 -6.97
CA GLN A 197 19.23 -5.27 -6.23
C GLN A 197 19.53 -6.47 -7.13
N ALA A 198 20.28 -7.43 -6.60
CA ALA A 198 20.66 -8.62 -7.35
C ALA A 198 19.52 -9.66 -7.39
N ALA A 199 19.56 -10.57 -8.36
CA ALA A 199 18.79 -11.80 -8.27
C ALA A 199 19.47 -12.71 -7.23
N GLU A 200 18.90 -12.85 -6.03
CA GLU A 200 19.43 -13.67 -4.96
C GLU A 200 19.01 -15.13 -5.11
N LYS A 201 17.81 -15.34 -5.65
CA LYS A 201 17.20 -16.66 -5.86
C LYS A 201 16.65 -16.78 -7.28
N GLU A 202 16.47 -18.00 -7.74
CA GLU A 202 15.71 -18.24 -8.98
C GLU A 202 14.25 -17.80 -8.76
N PRO A 203 13.61 -17.18 -9.76
CA PRO A 203 12.19 -16.84 -9.70
C PRO A 203 11.31 -18.05 -9.35
N ASP A 204 10.17 -17.80 -8.71
CA ASP A 204 9.20 -18.82 -8.25
C ASP A 204 9.73 -19.86 -7.25
N THR A 205 10.75 -19.49 -6.46
CA THR A 205 11.27 -20.36 -5.39
C THR A 205 10.82 -19.90 -4.00
N GLU A 206 10.46 -18.64 -3.83
CA GLU A 206 10.03 -18.07 -2.55
C GLU A 206 9.08 -16.89 -2.76
N PHE A 207 8.06 -16.81 -1.90
CA PHE A 207 7.27 -15.60 -1.73
C PHE A 207 7.99 -14.64 -0.79
N ALA A 208 8.24 -13.42 -1.23
CA ALA A 208 8.87 -12.38 -0.41
C ALA A 208 8.24 -11.02 -0.67
N TYR A 209 7.27 -10.63 0.14
CA TYR A 209 6.66 -9.31 0.05
C TYR A 209 7.69 -8.21 0.32
N ASN A 210 7.92 -7.35 -0.65
CA ASN A 210 8.92 -6.29 -0.60
C ASN A 210 8.50 -5.04 -1.40
N GLY A 211 9.30 -3.98 -1.34
CA GLY A 211 9.09 -2.74 -2.09
C GLY A 211 9.77 -2.71 -3.45
N ILE A 212 10.73 -3.62 -3.72
CA ILE A 212 11.55 -3.61 -4.94
C ILE A 212 10.71 -3.94 -6.17
N ASN A 213 9.94 -5.03 -6.08
CA ASN A 213 9.08 -5.46 -7.19
C ASN A 213 8.09 -4.38 -7.63
N PRO A 214 7.24 -3.81 -6.75
CA PRO A 214 6.28 -2.79 -7.18
C PRO A 214 6.96 -1.49 -7.63
N GLN A 215 8.09 -1.08 -7.05
CA GLN A 215 8.81 0.09 -7.54
C GLN A 215 9.29 -0.10 -8.97
N ASN A 216 9.86 -1.26 -9.27
CA ASN A 216 10.38 -1.56 -10.61
C ASN A 216 9.24 -1.86 -11.60
N LEU A 217 8.11 -2.42 -11.17
CA LEU A 217 6.89 -2.53 -11.99
C LEU A 217 6.35 -1.15 -12.39
N GLY A 218 6.35 -0.18 -11.49
CA GLY A 218 5.93 1.17 -11.82
C GLY A 218 6.90 1.87 -12.79
N LEU A 219 8.21 1.66 -12.65
CA LEU A 219 9.19 2.13 -13.65
C LEU A 219 8.98 1.46 -15.01
N LEU A 220 8.75 0.14 -15.01
CA LEU A 220 8.42 -0.64 -16.19
C LEU A 220 7.18 -0.05 -16.89
N LEU A 221 6.12 0.23 -16.14
CA LEU A 221 4.90 0.84 -16.65
C LEU A 221 5.17 2.20 -17.35
N GLN A 222 5.97 3.07 -16.71
CA GLN A 222 6.35 4.34 -17.32
C GLN A 222 7.11 4.13 -18.64
N ARG A 223 8.02 3.17 -18.69
CA ARG A 223 8.81 2.88 -19.90
C ARG A 223 7.97 2.23 -21.01
N ALA A 224 7.07 1.32 -20.65
CA ALA A 224 6.16 0.67 -21.58
C ALA A 224 5.20 1.67 -22.24
N THR A 225 4.65 2.58 -21.45
CA THR A 225 3.64 3.55 -21.91
C THR A 225 4.23 4.85 -22.46
N GLY A 226 5.50 5.14 -22.14
CA GLY A 226 6.15 6.43 -22.44
C GLY A 226 5.57 7.60 -21.65
N LYS A 227 4.74 7.35 -20.64
CA LYS A 227 4.06 8.37 -19.81
C LYS A 227 4.62 8.41 -18.39
N ARG A 228 4.50 9.57 -17.76
CA ARG A 228 4.72 9.65 -16.29
C ARG A 228 3.67 8.82 -15.57
N TYR A 229 4.08 8.24 -14.46
CA TYR A 229 3.18 7.38 -13.65
C TYR A 229 1.89 8.10 -13.22
N SER A 230 2.01 9.30 -12.66
CA SER A 230 0.87 10.12 -12.23
C SER A 230 -0.10 10.44 -13.37
N SER A 231 0.42 10.81 -14.55
CA SER A 231 -0.38 11.08 -15.74
C SER A 231 -1.09 9.81 -16.22
N TYR A 232 -0.38 8.67 -16.26
CA TYR A 232 -0.99 7.40 -16.66
C TYR A 232 -2.08 6.93 -15.69
N LEU A 233 -1.83 7.06 -14.38
CA LEU A 233 -2.80 6.77 -13.33
C LEU A 233 -4.04 7.68 -13.45
N SER A 234 -3.84 8.99 -13.63
CA SER A 234 -4.93 9.95 -13.82
C SER A 234 -5.78 9.59 -15.03
N GLU A 235 -5.16 9.51 -16.22
CA GLU A 235 -5.86 9.33 -17.50
C GLU A 235 -6.60 8.00 -17.63
N ASN A 236 -6.11 6.92 -16.98
CA ASN A 236 -6.63 5.57 -17.22
C ASN A 236 -7.43 4.99 -16.06
N LEU A 237 -7.32 5.56 -14.86
CA LEU A 237 -8.03 5.08 -13.70
C LEU A 237 -8.66 6.23 -12.89
N TRP A 238 -7.85 7.16 -12.37
CA TRP A 238 -8.27 8.09 -11.32
C TRP A 238 -9.41 9.02 -11.76
N GLN A 239 -9.32 9.59 -12.97
CA GLN A 239 -10.35 10.47 -13.54
C GLN A 239 -11.74 9.82 -13.73
N TYR A 240 -11.84 8.49 -13.67
CA TYR A 240 -13.10 7.76 -13.80
C TYR A 240 -13.69 7.32 -12.46
N VAL A 241 -12.86 7.33 -11.43
CA VAL A 241 -13.17 6.72 -10.13
C VAL A 241 -13.33 7.79 -9.06
N ALA A 242 -12.38 8.72 -8.99
CA ALA A 242 -12.13 9.57 -7.83
C ALA A 242 -12.92 10.90 -7.84
N GLU A 243 -13.25 11.37 -6.63
CA GLU A 243 -13.89 12.66 -6.38
C GLU A 243 -12.87 13.79 -6.26
N GLU A 244 -11.71 13.48 -5.66
CA GLU A 244 -10.68 14.46 -5.36
C GLU A 244 -9.34 14.05 -6.02
N ASP A 245 -8.50 15.03 -6.24
CA ASP A 245 -7.13 14.78 -6.64
C ASP A 245 -6.41 13.95 -5.57
N SER A 246 -5.53 13.07 -6.00
CA SER A 246 -4.62 12.34 -5.12
C SER A 246 -3.18 12.74 -5.35
N TYR A 247 -2.29 12.24 -4.50
CA TYR A 247 -0.91 12.67 -4.48
C TYR A 247 0.02 11.46 -4.42
N VAL A 248 0.96 11.37 -5.37
CA VAL A 248 2.03 10.38 -5.33
C VAL A 248 3.29 11.06 -4.85
N ILE A 249 3.90 10.51 -3.80
CA ILE A 249 5.13 11.07 -3.23
C ILE A 249 6.32 10.74 -4.13
N LEU A 250 7.08 11.77 -4.51
CA LEU A 250 8.32 11.65 -5.28
C LEU A 250 9.52 11.46 -4.35
N ASP A 251 10.59 10.88 -4.90
CA ASP A 251 11.86 10.74 -4.20
C ASP A 251 12.59 12.10 -4.05
N SER A 252 12.59 12.94 -5.08
CA SER A 252 13.22 14.26 -5.05
C SER A 252 12.69 15.19 -6.15
N GLU A 253 13.01 16.48 -6.06
CA GLU A 253 12.79 17.46 -7.13
C GLU A 253 13.67 17.22 -8.36
N ILE A 254 14.81 16.57 -8.16
CA ILE A 254 15.79 16.32 -9.20
C ILE A 254 15.39 15.08 -10.02
N ASN A 255 15.25 13.93 -9.35
CA ASN A 255 14.96 12.66 -10.00
C ASN A 255 13.48 12.53 -10.36
N LYS A 256 12.59 13.12 -9.54
CA LYS A 256 11.14 13.13 -9.72
C LYS A 256 10.55 11.71 -9.95
N MET A 257 11.14 10.72 -9.27
CA MET A 257 10.67 9.33 -9.36
C MET A 257 9.59 9.09 -8.32
N PRO A 258 8.37 8.72 -8.74
CA PRO A 258 7.30 8.35 -7.82
C PRO A 258 7.68 7.10 -7.01
N ARG A 259 7.27 7.07 -5.73
CA ARG A 259 7.35 5.87 -4.90
C ARG A 259 6.13 4.99 -5.15
N MET A 260 6.28 4.04 -6.07
CA MET A 260 5.16 3.20 -6.53
C MET A 260 4.94 1.96 -5.66
N PHE A 261 5.86 1.67 -4.73
CA PHE A 261 5.69 0.64 -3.71
C PHE A 261 4.82 1.11 -2.52
N CYS A 262 4.56 2.42 -2.41
CA CYS A 262 3.75 3.06 -1.36
C CYS A 262 3.21 4.41 -1.87
N CYS A 263 2.63 5.15 -0.97
CA CYS A 263 2.64 6.60 -1.00
C CYS A 263 1.76 7.22 -2.10
N LEU A 264 0.56 6.64 -2.32
CA LEU A 264 -0.58 7.28 -2.97
C LEU A 264 -1.51 7.80 -1.87
N ASP A 265 -1.52 9.10 -1.68
CA ASP A 265 -2.29 9.76 -0.64
C ASP A 265 -3.62 10.25 -1.21
N ALA A 266 -4.72 9.79 -0.64
CA ALA A 266 -6.06 10.08 -1.14
C ALA A 266 -7.10 10.12 0.00
N ILE A 267 -8.29 10.62 -0.28
CA ILE A 267 -9.42 10.58 0.63
C ILE A 267 -9.99 9.16 0.77
N ALA A 268 -10.56 8.85 1.91
CA ALA A 268 -11.12 7.50 2.19
C ALA A 268 -12.21 7.09 1.17
N LYS A 269 -12.98 8.04 0.67
CA LYS A 269 -14.08 7.76 -0.27
C LYS A 269 -13.58 7.33 -1.66
N ASP A 270 -12.41 7.81 -2.09
CA ASP A 270 -11.84 7.37 -3.36
C ASP A 270 -11.24 5.97 -3.25
N TRP A 271 -10.70 5.60 -2.10
CA TRP A 271 -10.37 4.22 -1.80
C TRP A 271 -11.59 3.29 -1.79
N LEU A 272 -12.75 3.78 -1.32
CA LEU A 272 -14.00 3.02 -1.42
C LEU A 272 -14.38 2.76 -2.88
N ARG A 273 -14.22 3.75 -3.76
CA ARG A 273 -14.50 3.61 -5.20
C ARG A 273 -13.56 2.60 -5.88
N ILE A 274 -12.28 2.58 -5.49
CA ILE A 274 -11.35 1.54 -5.97
C ILE A 274 -11.80 0.16 -5.47
N GLY A 275 -12.26 0.04 -4.24
CA GLY A 275 -12.84 -1.21 -3.72
C GLY A 275 -14.09 -1.65 -4.48
N ILE A 276 -15.00 -0.72 -4.79
CA ILE A 276 -16.20 -0.97 -5.61
C ILE A 276 -15.83 -1.38 -7.04
N LEU A 277 -14.78 -0.79 -7.62
CA LEU A 277 -14.29 -1.20 -8.93
C LEU A 277 -13.87 -2.68 -8.95
N LEU A 278 -13.13 -3.14 -7.93
CA LEU A 278 -12.76 -4.55 -7.83
C LEU A 278 -13.99 -5.44 -7.56
N LEU A 279 -14.87 -5.04 -6.64
CA LEU A 279 -16.11 -5.76 -6.35
C LEU A 279 -16.92 -6.02 -7.62
N ASN A 280 -17.00 -5.01 -8.49
CA ASN A 280 -17.73 -5.06 -9.75
C ASN A 280 -16.85 -5.53 -10.93
N LYS A 281 -15.80 -6.30 -10.66
CA LYS A 281 -14.95 -6.91 -11.69
C LYS A 281 -14.42 -5.91 -12.72
N GLY A 282 -13.93 -4.77 -12.22
CA GLY A 282 -13.31 -3.72 -13.04
C GLY A 282 -14.29 -2.77 -13.72
N LYS A 283 -15.59 -2.82 -13.34
CA LYS A 283 -16.65 -1.99 -13.91
C LYS A 283 -17.17 -0.95 -12.92
N LEU A 284 -17.39 0.28 -13.37
CA LEU A 284 -18.12 1.31 -12.63
C LEU A 284 -19.24 1.86 -13.50
N GLY A 285 -20.49 1.72 -13.04
CA GLY A 285 -21.66 1.97 -13.87
C GLY A 285 -21.63 1.10 -15.13
N ASP A 286 -21.76 1.73 -16.31
CA ASP A 286 -21.71 1.02 -17.59
C ASP A 286 -20.29 0.92 -18.18
N LYS A 287 -19.30 1.54 -17.54
CA LYS A 287 -17.93 1.60 -18.06
C LYS A 287 -17.05 0.49 -17.50
N GLN A 288 -16.49 -0.35 -18.37
CA GLN A 288 -15.38 -1.24 -18.04
C GLN A 288 -14.08 -0.43 -18.04
N ILE A 289 -13.44 -0.32 -16.89
CA ILE A 289 -12.18 0.43 -16.70
C ILE A 289 -11.00 -0.52 -16.75
N VAL A 290 -11.15 -1.69 -16.15
CA VAL A 290 -10.18 -2.78 -16.13
C VAL A 290 -10.90 -4.05 -16.60
N SER A 291 -10.32 -4.85 -17.46
CA SER A 291 -10.97 -6.07 -17.94
C SER A 291 -11.33 -7.02 -16.78
N GLU A 292 -12.48 -7.69 -16.89
CA GLU A 292 -12.93 -8.67 -15.90
C GLU A 292 -11.89 -9.78 -15.73
N SER A 293 -11.35 -10.28 -16.84
CA SER A 293 -10.32 -11.32 -16.82
C SER A 293 -9.07 -10.91 -16.04
N TRP A 294 -8.70 -9.61 -16.09
CA TRP A 294 -7.57 -9.12 -15.33
C TRP A 294 -7.89 -9.02 -13.83
N VAL A 295 -9.11 -8.61 -13.46
CA VAL A 295 -9.53 -8.63 -12.06
C VAL A 295 -9.51 -10.05 -11.51
N ASP A 296 -9.97 -11.05 -12.29
CA ASP A 296 -9.89 -12.45 -11.90
C ASP A 296 -8.42 -12.92 -11.69
N GLU A 297 -7.46 -12.45 -12.52
CA GLU A 297 -6.02 -12.69 -12.31
C GLU A 297 -5.50 -12.03 -11.03
N ILE A 298 -5.91 -10.77 -10.73
CA ILE A 298 -5.49 -10.05 -9.51
C ILE A 298 -5.86 -10.85 -8.25
N ILE A 299 -7.05 -11.45 -8.23
CA ILE A 299 -7.58 -12.16 -7.06
C ILE A 299 -7.30 -13.66 -7.07
N SER A 300 -6.60 -14.15 -8.08
CA SER A 300 -6.18 -15.56 -8.14
C SER A 300 -5.02 -15.83 -7.18
N PRO A 301 -5.11 -16.83 -6.31
CA PRO A 301 -4.04 -17.17 -5.38
C PRO A 301 -2.73 -17.51 -6.10
N SER A 302 -1.61 -16.95 -5.64
CA SER A 302 -0.30 -17.30 -6.20
C SER A 302 0.14 -18.69 -5.74
N PRO A 303 0.91 -19.43 -6.56
CA PRO A 303 1.35 -20.79 -6.22
C PRO A 303 2.16 -20.87 -4.90
N LEU A 304 2.91 -19.84 -4.57
CA LEU A 304 3.77 -19.83 -3.38
C LEU A 304 3.12 -19.23 -2.14
N ASN A 305 2.03 -18.48 -2.30
CA ASN A 305 1.28 -17.93 -1.19
C ASN A 305 -0.22 -17.83 -1.53
N PRO A 306 -1.06 -18.73 -1.02
CA PRO A 306 -2.50 -18.72 -1.31
C PRO A 306 -3.22 -17.47 -0.79
N ASN A 307 -2.59 -16.71 0.13
CA ASN A 307 -3.13 -15.46 0.67
C ASN A 307 -2.69 -14.23 -0.14
N TYR A 308 -2.14 -14.42 -1.34
CA TYR A 308 -1.65 -13.31 -2.18
C TYR A 308 -1.90 -13.56 -3.66
N GLY A 309 -2.49 -12.59 -4.32
CA GLY A 309 -2.65 -12.54 -5.77
C GLY A 309 -1.63 -11.58 -6.43
N PHE A 310 -2.08 -10.76 -7.38
CA PHE A 310 -1.24 -9.72 -7.97
C PHE A 310 -1.27 -8.45 -7.10
N LEU A 311 -0.21 -8.22 -6.32
CA LEU A 311 -0.05 -7.09 -5.39
C LEU A 311 -1.26 -6.85 -4.48
N THR A 312 -2.05 -7.87 -4.24
CA THR A 312 -3.31 -7.81 -3.48
C THR A 312 -3.39 -9.00 -2.54
N TRP A 313 -3.80 -8.77 -1.30
CA TRP A 313 -3.93 -9.80 -0.28
C TRP A 313 -5.30 -10.49 -0.36
N LEU A 314 -5.29 -11.80 -0.03
CA LEU A 314 -6.47 -12.67 -0.01
C LEU A 314 -6.63 -13.30 1.38
N GLY A 315 -7.85 -13.37 1.85
CA GLY A 315 -8.18 -13.94 3.17
C GLY A 315 -8.51 -15.44 3.12
N THR A 316 -7.78 -16.25 2.34
CA THR A 316 -8.14 -17.65 2.09
C THR A 316 -7.75 -18.61 3.20
N THR A 317 -6.55 -18.45 3.76
CA THR A 317 -6.01 -19.35 4.79
C THR A 317 -5.66 -18.55 6.03
N HIS A 318 -6.22 -18.96 7.17
CA HIS A 318 -5.92 -18.28 8.44
C HIS A 318 -4.47 -18.52 8.88
N GLN A 319 -3.82 -17.43 9.24
CA GLN A 319 -2.51 -17.38 9.87
C GLN A 319 -2.56 -16.30 10.96
N GLU A 320 -2.49 -16.70 12.22
CA GLU A 320 -2.57 -15.75 13.35
C GLU A 320 -1.56 -14.61 13.23
N ASN A 321 -0.35 -14.93 12.78
CA ASN A 321 0.72 -13.98 12.51
C ASN A 321 1.22 -14.19 11.08
N ARG A 322 0.59 -13.50 10.13
CA ARG A 322 0.99 -13.56 8.71
C ARG A 322 2.30 -12.83 8.52
N ILE A 323 3.31 -13.56 8.07
CA ILE A 323 4.63 -12.99 7.75
C ILE A 323 4.62 -12.31 6.37
N TYR A 324 5.36 -11.23 6.23
CA TYR A 324 5.55 -10.57 4.94
C TYR A 324 6.67 -11.21 4.11
N ASN A 325 7.77 -11.54 4.76
CA ASN A 325 8.94 -12.20 4.16
C ASN A 325 9.87 -12.71 5.26
N ASN A 326 10.87 -13.50 4.88
CA ASN A 326 11.80 -14.16 5.83
C ASN A 326 12.82 -13.21 6.47
N LYS A 327 13.01 -12.00 5.94
CA LYS A 327 13.91 -10.97 6.50
C LYS A 327 13.18 -10.01 7.45
N SER A 328 11.84 -10.03 7.50
CA SER A 328 11.07 -9.13 8.33
C SER A 328 10.63 -9.78 9.63
N THR A 329 10.80 -9.06 10.74
CA THR A 329 10.19 -9.41 12.04
C THR A 329 8.76 -8.89 12.19
N ALA A 330 8.32 -8.01 11.27
CA ALA A 330 6.97 -7.49 11.27
C ALA A 330 5.99 -8.54 10.72
N THR A 331 4.87 -8.68 11.41
CA THR A 331 3.77 -9.57 11.02
C THR A 331 2.46 -8.80 10.99
N ALA A 332 1.49 -9.28 10.21
CA ALA A 332 0.12 -8.84 10.31
C ALA A 332 -0.63 -9.81 11.23
N PHE A 333 -1.35 -9.25 12.21
CA PHE A 333 -2.07 -10.02 13.21
C PHE A 333 -3.50 -10.31 12.76
N HIS A 334 -3.96 -11.54 12.99
CA HIS A 334 -5.32 -12.02 12.73
C HIS A 334 -5.79 -12.83 13.93
N SER A 335 -6.57 -12.23 14.82
CA SER A 335 -7.04 -12.91 16.05
C SER A 335 -7.92 -14.13 15.77
N GLU A 336 -8.51 -14.19 14.59
CA GLU A 336 -9.45 -15.23 14.18
C GLU A 336 -9.41 -15.38 12.64
N PRO A 337 -9.93 -16.47 12.06
CA PRO A 337 -10.16 -16.57 10.61
C PRO A 337 -11.11 -15.47 10.14
N PHE A 338 -10.96 -15.04 8.89
CA PHE A 338 -12.02 -14.27 8.25
C PHE A 338 -13.33 -15.07 8.24
N PHE A 339 -14.44 -14.38 8.47
CA PHE A 339 -15.76 -15.00 8.47
C PHE A 339 -16.16 -15.52 7.08
N ASP A 340 -15.79 -14.75 6.04
CA ASP A 340 -16.03 -15.10 4.65
C ASP A 340 -14.75 -15.64 4.00
N ASN A 341 -14.90 -16.56 3.04
CA ASN A 341 -13.77 -17.25 2.41
C ASN A 341 -13.19 -16.50 1.20
N ASP A 342 -13.82 -15.42 0.78
CA ASP A 342 -13.51 -14.66 -0.43
C ASP A 342 -13.10 -13.21 -0.12
N VAL A 343 -12.57 -12.97 1.06
CA VAL A 343 -12.06 -11.65 1.44
C VAL A 343 -10.84 -11.28 0.61
N ILE A 344 -10.93 -10.14 -0.06
CA ILE A 344 -9.84 -9.48 -0.78
C ILE A 344 -9.52 -8.22 -0.02
N TYR A 345 -8.24 -7.87 0.15
CA TYR A 345 -7.94 -6.63 0.85
C TYR A 345 -6.64 -5.95 0.43
N PHE A 346 -6.66 -4.63 0.51
CA PHE A 346 -5.47 -3.79 0.38
C PHE A 346 -4.87 -3.58 1.74
N ASP A 347 -3.57 -3.87 1.85
CA ASP A 347 -2.82 -3.81 3.11
C ASP A 347 -1.88 -2.59 3.10
N GLY A 348 -2.26 -1.54 3.83
CA GLY A 348 -1.42 -0.39 4.11
C GLY A 348 -0.87 -0.42 5.53
N PHE A 349 0.38 0.00 5.68
CA PHE A 349 1.07 0.02 6.95
C PHE A 349 0.25 0.73 8.05
N GLY A 350 0.19 0.10 9.22
CA GLY A 350 -0.52 0.65 10.38
C GLY A 350 -2.04 0.54 10.31
N GLY A 351 -2.58 -0.42 9.54
CA GLY A 351 -4.01 -0.72 9.52
C GLY A 351 -4.82 0.12 8.52
N GLN A 352 -4.19 0.74 7.52
CA GLN A 352 -4.91 1.30 6.39
C GLN A 352 -5.48 0.15 5.57
N ARG A 353 -6.80 0.10 5.36
CA ARG A 353 -7.46 -1.07 4.76
C ARG A 353 -8.60 -0.71 3.82
N VAL A 354 -8.66 -1.45 2.73
CA VAL A 354 -9.89 -1.68 1.96
C VAL A 354 -10.15 -3.17 1.98
N TYR A 355 -11.27 -3.59 2.54
CA TYR A 355 -11.74 -4.98 2.46
C TYR A 355 -12.86 -5.06 1.43
N ILE A 356 -12.83 -6.11 0.61
CA ILE A 356 -13.80 -6.39 -0.43
C ILE A 356 -14.25 -7.83 -0.22
N ILE A 357 -15.56 -8.06 -0.09
CA ILE A 357 -16.14 -9.38 0.15
C ILE A 357 -17.22 -9.62 -0.92
N PRO A 358 -16.84 -10.25 -2.05
CA PRO A 358 -17.74 -10.42 -3.20
C PRO A 358 -19.01 -11.19 -2.87
N SER A 359 -18.93 -12.27 -2.07
CA SER A 359 -20.09 -13.08 -1.67
C SER A 359 -21.13 -12.30 -0.87
N LYS A 360 -20.73 -11.15 -0.30
CA LYS A 360 -21.60 -10.27 0.49
C LYS A 360 -21.94 -8.96 -0.22
N ASP A 361 -21.41 -8.72 -1.41
CA ASP A 361 -21.56 -7.42 -2.08
C ASP A 361 -21.13 -6.25 -1.16
N LEU A 362 -19.97 -6.42 -0.49
CA LEU A 362 -19.52 -5.59 0.62
C LEU A 362 -18.13 -5.00 0.38
N VAL A 363 -17.98 -3.70 0.60
CA VAL A 363 -16.69 -3.01 0.67
C VAL A 363 -16.60 -2.21 1.97
N ILE A 364 -15.47 -2.34 2.67
CA ILE A 364 -15.19 -1.63 3.91
C ILE A 364 -13.88 -0.87 3.75
N VAL A 365 -13.89 0.41 4.07
CA VAL A 365 -12.67 1.23 4.10
C VAL A 365 -12.42 1.74 5.50
N ARG A 366 -11.22 1.50 5.99
CA ARG A 366 -10.69 2.12 7.20
C ARG A 366 -9.41 2.89 6.85
N THR A 367 -9.38 4.17 7.15
CA THR A 367 -8.15 4.97 7.25
C THR A 367 -7.97 5.44 8.70
N GLY A 368 -6.73 5.66 9.13
CA GLY A 368 -6.51 6.06 10.51
C GLY A 368 -5.03 6.24 10.87
N SER A 369 -4.79 6.56 12.12
CA SER A 369 -3.44 6.59 12.70
C SER A 369 -2.77 5.21 12.62
N ILE A 370 -1.44 5.20 12.59
CA ILE A 370 -0.65 3.96 12.57
C ILE A 370 -0.96 3.13 13.82
N LYS A 371 -1.42 1.91 13.58
CA LYS A 371 -1.72 0.90 14.61
C LYS A 371 -0.92 -0.36 14.32
N MET A 372 0.21 -0.54 14.99
CA MET A 372 1.13 -1.66 14.73
C MET A 372 0.54 -3.04 15.03
N ASN A 373 -0.38 -3.11 15.97
CA ASN A 373 -1.11 -4.33 16.33
C ASN A 373 -2.55 -4.32 15.78
N TRP A 374 -2.73 -3.79 14.55
CA TRP A 374 -4.00 -3.89 13.85
C TRP A 374 -4.38 -5.36 13.65
N ASP A 375 -5.63 -5.69 13.97
CA ASP A 375 -6.20 -7.01 13.74
C ASP A 375 -6.97 -7.01 12.42
N ASP A 376 -6.42 -7.70 11.42
CA ASP A 376 -6.96 -7.70 10.06
C ASP A 376 -8.33 -8.38 9.95
N ALA A 377 -8.63 -9.34 10.83
CA ALA A 377 -9.90 -10.08 10.78
C ALA A 377 -11.05 -9.36 11.49
N LYS A 378 -10.73 -8.57 12.52
CA LYS A 378 -11.76 -8.08 13.46
C LYS A 378 -12.82 -7.20 12.83
N LEU A 379 -12.41 -6.17 12.08
CA LEU A 379 -13.35 -5.21 11.50
C LEU A 379 -14.25 -5.84 10.42
N PRO A 380 -13.72 -6.56 9.41
CA PRO A 380 -14.57 -7.17 8.39
C PRO A 380 -15.48 -8.25 8.97
N ASN A 381 -15.04 -9.04 9.97
CA ASN A 381 -15.88 -10.04 10.61
C ASN A 381 -17.07 -9.42 11.35
N ILE A 382 -16.85 -8.35 12.14
CA ILE A 382 -17.93 -7.61 12.82
C ILE A 382 -19.00 -7.16 11.81
N ILE A 383 -18.59 -6.62 10.68
CA ILE A 383 -19.52 -6.05 9.69
C ILE A 383 -20.20 -7.16 8.89
N SER A 384 -19.45 -8.16 8.43
CA SER A 384 -19.98 -9.23 7.59
C SER A 384 -20.97 -10.13 8.32
N GLN A 385 -20.73 -10.44 9.61
CA GLN A 385 -21.67 -11.19 10.45
C GLN A 385 -23.00 -10.46 10.65
N GLY A 386 -23.02 -9.14 10.56
CA GLY A 386 -24.24 -8.33 10.64
C GLY A 386 -24.92 -8.05 9.32
N ALA A 387 -24.42 -8.57 8.19
CA ALA A 387 -25.04 -8.41 6.88
C ALA A 387 -26.38 -9.17 6.81
N LEU A 388 -27.44 -8.47 6.40
CA LEU A 388 -28.84 -8.95 6.37
C LEU A 388 -29.22 -9.45 4.96
#